data_ced4d1fccd275a5e62bc94eabe683ada
#
_entry.id   ced4d1fccd275a5e62bc94eabe683ada
#
_cell.length_a   1.000
_cell.length_b   1.000
_cell.length_c   1.000
_cell.angle_alpha   90.00
_cell.angle_beta   90.00
_cell.angle_gamma   90.00
#
_symmetry.space_group_name_H-M   'P 1'
#
loop_
_entity.id
_entity.type
_entity.pdbx_description
1 polymer ?
#
loop_
_entity_poly.entity_id
_entity_poly.type
_entity_poly.pdbx_seq_one_letter_code
_entity_poly.pdbx_strand_id
1 'polypeptide(L)'
;MNRLGAKSSCGEGGEESSRYQTMENGDSMRSATKQVASGRFGVTTEYLVNADAIQIKMAQGAKPGEGGQLPGHKVNEWIARVRYSTPGVGLISPPPHHDIYSIEDLAQLIHDLKNVNPGADISVKLVSEVGVGTVAAGVSKAHAEHVTISGDEDGTGAGPLTSTQNAGSHGEIGLAETHQTLVRNALRGRIAVQVDGGIRTGRDVVIGALLGADKFGFGTIALGCIMMRKCHLNTCPVGVATQDPKLRKLFPEQPEHLVNFMFFLAEEVRETMAKLGFRRFDDMIGQSDRLDMHQAIEHEKARGLCEPQASKAQS
;
A
#
# COMPACT_ATOMS: atom_id res chain seq x y z
N MET A 1 -15.13 -3.71 -0.14
CA MET A 1 -14.01 -4.61 0.23
C MET A 1 -14.45 -5.66 1.23
N ASN A 2 -15.12 -5.29 2.33
CA ASN A 2 -15.57 -6.27 3.34
C ASN A 2 -16.47 -7.38 2.77
N ARG A 3 -17.37 -7.06 1.81
CA ARG A 3 -18.19 -8.04 1.07
C ARG A 3 -17.34 -9.08 0.31
N LEU A 4 -16.12 -8.72 -0.08
CA LEU A 4 -15.19 -9.58 -0.82
C LEU A 4 -14.22 -10.35 0.08
N GLY A 5 -14.30 -10.17 1.40
CA GLY A 5 -13.28 -10.69 2.32
C GLY A 5 -11.90 -10.03 2.16
N ALA A 6 -11.84 -8.91 1.44
CA ALA A 6 -10.61 -8.13 1.25
C ALA A 6 -10.57 -6.92 2.18
N LYS A 7 -9.38 -6.35 2.38
CA LYS A 7 -9.16 -5.27 3.34
C LYS A 7 -9.16 -3.91 2.64
N SER A 8 -9.90 -2.93 3.15
CA SER A 8 -9.75 -1.51 2.79
C SER A 8 -8.91 -0.81 3.84
N SER A 9 -8.10 0.15 3.43
CA SER A 9 -7.32 1.01 4.32
C SER A 9 -8.00 2.36 4.50
N CYS A 10 -8.08 2.85 5.73
CA CYS A 10 -8.55 4.22 6.02
C CYS A 10 -7.49 5.30 5.72
N GLY A 11 -6.25 4.91 5.41
CA GLY A 11 -5.13 5.85 5.31
C GLY A 11 -4.76 6.47 6.66
N GLU A 12 -4.08 7.60 6.65
CA GLU A 12 -3.59 8.30 7.86
C GLU A 12 -4.64 9.19 8.52
N GLY A 13 -5.88 8.82 8.58
CA GLY A 13 -6.85 9.84 8.89
C GLY A 13 -7.77 9.59 10.07
N GLY A 14 -7.56 8.54 10.82
CA GLY A 14 -8.56 8.10 11.77
C GLY A 14 -9.83 7.59 11.06
N GLU A 15 -10.83 7.24 11.79
CA GLU A 15 -12.12 6.79 11.25
C GLU A 15 -13.24 7.13 12.25
N GLU A 16 -14.42 7.50 11.76
CA GLU A 16 -15.56 7.77 12.64
C GLU A 16 -16.09 6.47 13.27
N SER A 17 -16.37 6.51 14.56
CA SER A 17 -16.88 5.37 15.34
C SER A 17 -18.20 4.81 14.79
N SER A 18 -19.02 5.66 14.16
CA SER A 18 -20.27 5.23 13.50
C SER A 18 -20.05 4.18 12.42
N ARG A 19 -18.86 4.14 11.80
CA ARG A 19 -18.50 3.17 10.77
C ARG A 19 -18.18 1.78 11.31
N TYR A 20 -17.97 1.65 12.62
CA TYR A 20 -17.69 0.35 13.27
C TYR A 20 -18.95 -0.48 13.48
N GLN A 21 -20.11 0.15 13.38
CA GLN A 21 -21.40 -0.54 13.50
C GLN A 21 -21.77 -1.19 12.16
N THR A 22 -22.28 -2.42 12.25
CA THR A 22 -22.85 -3.11 11.08
C THR A 22 -24.15 -2.43 10.67
N MET A 23 -24.33 -2.21 9.37
CA MET A 23 -25.53 -1.62 8.80
C MET A 23 -26.72 -2.61 8.90
N GLU A 24 -27.95 -2.12 8.76
CA GLU A 24 -29.17 -2.93 8.81
C GLU A 24 -29.18 -4.07 7.76
N ASN A 25 -28.57 -3.85 6.60
CA ASN A 25 -28.42 -4.85 5.55
C ASN A 25 -27.27 -5.85 5.77
N GLY A 26 -26.61 -5.81 6.92
CA GLY A 26 -25.49 -6.68 7.26
C GLY A 26 -24.12 -6.21 6.72
N ASP A 27 -24.04 -5.10 5.98
CA ASP A 27 -22.77 -4.57 5.50
C ASP A 27 -21.97 -3.88 6.62
N SER A 28 -20.65 -3.90 6.47
CA SER A 28 -19.74 -3.14 7.32
C SER A 28 -19.03 -2.04 6.52
N MET A 29 -19.12 -0.81 7.01
CA MET A 29 -18.39 0.34 6.47
C MET A 29 -16.99 0.50 7.06
N ARG A 30 -16.64 -0.32 8.05
CA ARG A 30 -15.37 -0.28 8.75
C ARG A 30 -14.20 -0.57 7.80
N SER A 31 -13.18 0.26 7.83
CA SER A 31 -11.91 -0.05 7.16
C SER A 31 -11.18 -1.15 7.95
N ALA A 32 -10.94 -2.28 7.30
CA ALA A 32 -10.29 -3.43 7.92
C ALA A 32 -8.83 -3.16 8.27
N THR A 33 -8.13 -2.37 7.45
CA THR A 33 -6.76 -1.92 7.72
C THR A 33 -6.75 -0.49 8.24
N LYS A 34 -6.09 -0.25 9.37
CA LYS A 34 -5.92 1.06 9.97
C LYS A 34 -4.47 1.46 10.02
N GLN A 35 -4.17 2.65 9.46
CA GLN A 35 -2.80 3.15 9.44
C GLN A 35 -2.42 3.90 10.72
N VAL A 36 -1.17 3.71 11.11
CA VAL A 36 -0.47 4.44 12.17
C VAL A 36 0.76 5.08 11.53
N ALA A 37 0.65 6.35 11.17
CA ALA A 37 1.75 7.13 10.58
C ALA A 37 2.44 7.99 11.65
N SER A 38 3.51 8.68 11.31
CA SER A 38 4.31 9.48 12.25
C SER A 38 3.50 10.56 12.97
N GLY A 39 2.54 11.19 12.28
CA GLY A 39 1.67 12.21 12.86
C GLY A 39 0.60 11.66 13.82
N ARG A 40 0.38 10.36 13.87
CA ARG A 40 -0.61 9.68 14.76
C ARG A 40 -2.02 10.28 14.69
N PHE A 41 -2.40 10.90 13.57
CA PHE A 41 -3.69 11.55 13.42
C PHE A 41 -4.85 10.55 13.56
N GLY A 42 -5.74 10.81 14.53
CA GLY A 42 -6.91 9.99 14.77
C GLY A 42 -6.62 8.59 15.35
N VAL A 43 -5.41 8.31 15.80
CA VAL A 43 -5.03 7.03 16.40
C VAL A 43 -5.46 7.02 17.87
N THR A 44 -6.52 6.27 18.15
CA THR A 44 -7.05 6.03 19.50
C THR A 44 -7.14 4.53 19.75
N THR A 45 -7.32 4.14 21.00
CA THR A 45 -7.55 2.71 21.34
C THR A 45 -8.79 2.18 20.63
N GLU A 46 -9.88 2.93 20.59
CA GLU A 46 -11.10 2.55 19.86
C GLU A 46 -10.81 2.30 18.37
N TYR A 47 -10.02 3.17 17.74
CA TYR A 47 -9.58 3.02 16.35
C TYR A 47 -8.80 1.71 16.16
N LEU A 48 -7.83 1.43 17.02
CA LEU A 48 -6.95 0.27 16.92
C LEU A 48 -7.66 -1.06 17.15
N VAL A 49 -8.54 -1.15 18.15
CA VAL A 49 -9.27 -2.40 18.45
C VAL A 49 -10.31 -2.77 17.39
N ASN A 50 -10.70 -1.82 16.55
CA ASN A 50 -11.59 -2.03 15.41
C ASN A 50 -10.85 -2.36 14.10
N ALA A 51 -9.58 -2.75 14.16
CA ALA A 51 -8.78 -3.15 13.00
C ALA A 51 -8.69 -4.68 12.87
N ASP A 52 -8.69 -5.20 11.63
CA ASP A 52 -8.25 -6.56 11.30
C ASP A 52 -6.76 -6.58 10.92
N ALA A 53 -6.22 -5.41 10.54
CA ALA A 53 -4.80 -5.18 10.36
C ALA A 53 -4.44 -3.75 10.76
N ILE A 54 -3.33 -3.58 11.46
CA ILE A 54 -2.77 -2.28 11.82
C ILE A 54 -1.51 -2.09 11.00
N GLN A 55 -1.45 -1.01 10.21
CA GLN A 55 -0.31 -0.74 9.34
C GLN A 55 0.50 0.45 9.85
N ILE A 56 1.70 0.18 10.33
CA ILE A 56 2.69 1.21 10.63
C ILE A 56 3.19 1.76 9.30
N LYS A 57 2.89 3.02 9.01
CA LYS A 57 3.33 3.68 7.79
C LYS A 57 4.61 4.44 8.06
N MET A 58 5.73 3.90 7.58
CA MET A 58 7.03 4.58 7.68
C MET A 58 7.13 5.68 6.63
N ALA A 59 6.75 5.38 5.38
CA ALA A 59 6.73 6.33 4.27
C ALA A 59 5.77 5.85 3.16
N GLN A 60 5.73 6.55 2.04
CA GLN A 60 4.95 6.17 0.85
C GLN A 60 5.74 6.45 -0.43
N GLY A 61 5.58 5.59 -1.44
CA GLY A 61 6.41 5.60 -2.65
C GLY A 61 6.31 6.87 -3.48
N ALA A 62 5.16 7.52 -3.55
CA ALA A 62 4.96 8.74 -4.34
C ALA A 62 5.76 9.96 -3.86
N LYS A 63 6.18 9.97 -2.60
CA LYS A 63 6.94 11.08 -1.99
C LYS A 63 7.79 10.60 -0.81
N PRO A 64 8.82 9.78 -1.06
CA PRO A 64 9.55 9.06 -0.01
C PRO A 64 10.21 9.96 1.03
N GLY A 65 10.75 11.09 0.64
CA GLY A 65 11.43 12.03 1.53
C GLY A 65 10.53 13.05 2.24
N GLU A 66 9.27 13.21 1.79
CA GLU A 66 8.33 14.21 2.33
C GLU A 66 7.31 13.60 3.30
N GLY A 67 6.95 12.34 3.11
CA GLY A 67 5.96 11.65 3.93
C GLY A 67 4.52 12.12 3.73
N GLY A 68 3.68 11.94 4.76
CA GLY A 68 2.27 12.32 4.74
C GLY A 68 2.08 13.82 4.88
N GLN A 69 1.13 14.37 4.10
CA GLN A 69 0.75 15.78 4.14
C GLN A 69 -0.69 15.95 3.72
N LEU A 70 -1.42 16.83 4.38
CA LEU A 70 -2.71 17.33 3.92
C LEU A 70 -2.72 18.86 4.04
N PRO A 71 -2.89 19.60 2.92
CA PRO A 71 -2.91 21.04 2.96
C PRO A 71 -4.13 21.58 3.70
N GLY A 72 -3.99 22.71 4.41
CA GLY A 72 -5.02 23.25 5.30
C GLY A 72 -6.38 23.45 4.63
N HIS A 73 -6.41 23.87 3.36
CA HIS A 73 -7.67 24.05 2.61
C HIS A 73 -8.45 22.73 2.35
N LYS A 74 -7.82 21.57 2.57
CA LYS A 74 -8.49 20.25 2.54
C LYS A 74 -8.87 19.76 3.94
N VAL A 75 -8.42 20.41 5.01
CA VAL A 75 -8.76 20.08 6.39
C VAL A 75 -10.03 20.80 6.80
N ASN A 76 -11.18 20.24 6.42
CA ASN A 76 -12.48 20.74 6.85
C ASN A 76 -12.81 20.29 8.29
N GLU A 77 -13.94 20.72 8.84
CA GLU A 77 -14.36 20.39 10.20
C GLU A 77 -14.47 18.88 10.45
N TRP A 78 -14.96 18.14 9.47
CA TRP A 78 -15.10 16.69 9.58
C TRP A 78 -13.74 15.99 9.64
N ILE A 79 -12.81 16.34 8.74
CA ILE A 79 -11.45 15.80 8.75
C ILE A 79 -10.73 16.19 10.03
N ALA A 80 -10.84 17.44 10.45
CA ALA A 80 -10.22 17.92 11.69
C ALA A 80 -10.72 17.11 12.90
N ARG A 81 -12.01 16.83 12.98
CA ARG A 81 -12.61 16.03 14.05
C ARG A 81 -12.04 14.61 14.09
N VAL A 82 -12.05 13.87 12.96
CA VAL A 82 -11.55 12.47 12.94
C VAL A 82 -10.04 12.37 13.12
N ARG A 83 -9.29 13.43 12.80
CA ARG A 83 -7.84 13.50 12.95
C ARG A 83 -7.38 14.11 14.26
N TYR A 84 -8.31 14.57 15.10
CA TYR A 84 -8.02 15.30 16.34
C TYR A 84 -7.13 16.53 16.10
N SER A 85 -7.50 17.35 15.11
CA SER A 85 -6.74 18.49 14.63
C SER A 85 -7.64 19.73 14.49
N THR A 86 -7.05 20.84 14.03
CA THR A 86 -7.76 22.12 13.85
C THR A 86 -8.17 22.33 12.40
N PRO A 87 -9.43 22.70 12.10
CA PRO A 87 -9.85 23.02 10.74
C PRO A 87 -9.00 24.12 10.11
N GLY A 88 -8.70 23.99 8.83
CA GLY A 88 -7.91 24.96 8.06
C GLY A 88 -6.40 24.91 8.29
N VAL A 89 -5.93 24.14 9.26
CA VAL A 89 -4.50 23.96 9.54
C VAL A 89 -3.96 22.76 8.80
N GLY A 90 -2.83 22.94 8.08
CA GLY A 90 -2.17 21.84 7.37
C GLY A 90 -1.64 20.76 8.32
N LEU A 91 -1.76 19.52 7.90
CA LEU A 91 -1.29 18.35 8.66
C LEU A 91 -0.04 17.79 7.98
N ILE A 92 1.00 17.52 8.77
CA ILE A 92 2.27 16.96 8.31
C ILE A 92 2.56 15.69 9.10
N SER A 93 2.91 14.63 8.37
CA SER A 93 3.28 13.33 8.91
C SER A 93 4.60 12.90 8.21
N PRO A 94 5.76 13.40 8.68
CA PRO A 94 7.05 13.16 8.04
C PRO A 94 7.43 11.67 8.06
N PRO A 95 8.32 11.20 7.15
CA PRO A 95 8.66 9.78 7.06
C PRO A 95 9.23 9.19 8.35
N PRO A 96 10.22 9.80 9.02
CA PRO A 96 10.68 9.29 10.30
C PRO A 96 9.63 9.51 11.38
N HIS A 97 9.29 8.44 12.09
CA HIS A 97 8.54 8.58 13.33
C HIS A 97 9.46 9.14 14.42
N HIS A 98 8.96 10.03 15.27
CA HIS A 98 9.74 10.66 16.34
C HIS A 98 10.23 9.68 17.41
N ASP A 99 9.63 8.50 17.47
CA ASP A 99 9.90 7.43 18.43
C ASP A 99 10.56 6.20 17.77
N ILE A 100 10.96 6.27 16.50
CA ILE A 100 11.59 5.18 15.76
C ILE A 100 12.89 5.65 15.12
N TYR A 101 14.02 5.23 15.69
CA TYR A 101 15.36 5.53 15.22
C TYR A 101 16.18 4.27 14.88
N SER A 102 15.63 3.11 15.21
CA SER A 102 16.24 1.80 14.95
C SER A 102 15.18 0.74 14.65
N ILE A 103 15.62 -0.45 14.24
CA ILE A 103 14.70 -1.59 14.05
C ILE A 103 14.12 -2.07 15.39
N GLU A 104 14.83 -1.88 16.48
CA GLU A 104 14.41 -2.24 17.83
C GLU A 104 13.25 -1.33 18.29
N ASP A 105 13.31 -0.02 17.99
CA ASP A 105 12.22 0.90 18.27
C ASP A 105 10.97 0.54 17.47
N LEU A 106 11.14 0.14 16.20
CA LEU A 106 10.03 -0.37 15.39
C LEU A 106 9.46 -1.66 15.96
N ALA A 107 10.31 -2.58 16.43
CA ALA A 107 9.89 -3.81 17.09
C ALA A 107 9.07 -3.53 18.36
N GLN A 108 9.44 -2.50 19.13
CA GLN A 108 8.67 -2.06 20.30
C GLN A 108 7.28 -1.59 19.88
N LEU A 109 7.18 -0.75 18.84
CA LEU A 109 5.86 -0.28 18.36
C LEU A 109 5.01 -1.44 17.82
N ILE A 110 5.60 -2.40 17.09
CA ILE A 110 4.92 -3.61 16.63
C ILE A 110 4.33 -4.38 17.84
N HIS A 111 5.15 -4.59 18.85
CA HIS A 111 4.73 -5.27 20.09
C HIS A 111 3.60 -4.53 20.82
N ASP A 112 3.72 -3.21 20.95
CA ASP A 112 2.71 -2.39 21.63
C ASP A 112 1.36 -2.44 20.90
N LEU A 113 1.37 -2.30 19.58
CA LEU A 113 0.15 -2.40 18.76
C LEU A 113 -0.48 -3.80 18.82
N LYS A 114 0.35 -4.84 18.85
CA LYS A 114 -0.12 -6.23 19.02
C LYS A 114 -0.75 -6.46 20.39
N ASN A 115 -0.25 -5.82 21.42
CA ASN A 115 -0.86 -5.88 22.77
C ASN A 115 -2.19 -5.12 22.84
N VAL A 116 -2.32 -4.01 22.11
CA VAL A 116 -3.60 -3.27 22.03
C VAL A 116 -4.67 -4.07 21.29
N ASN A 117 -4.29 -4.76 20.21
CA ASN A 117 -5.21 -5.61 19.44
C ASN A 117 -4.52 -6.93 19.04
N PRO A 118 -4.55 -7.95 19.91
CA PRO A 118 -3.90 -9.24 19.63
C PRO A 118 -4.44 -9.97 18.40
N GLY A 119 -5.68 -9.68 18.01
CA GLY A 119 -6.33 -10.29 16.84
C GLY A 119 -5.95 -9.66 15.50
N ALA A 120 -5.35 -8.46 15.49
CA ALA A 120 -4.99 -7.78 14.27
C ALA A 120 -3.60 -8.21 13.77
N ASP A 121 -3.46 -8.35 12.44
CA ASP A 121 -2.14 -8.45 11.80
C ASP A 121 -1.40 -7.11 11.91
N ILE A 122 -0.14 -7.13 12.32
CA ILE A 122 0.69 -5.93 12.27
C ILE A 122 1.46 -5.89 10.94
N SER A 123 1.26 -4.81 10.22
CA SER A 123 1.86 -4.53 8.92
C SER A 123 2.81 -3.34 9.00
N VAL A 124 3.89 -3.36 8.22
CA VAL A 124 4.77 -2.20 8.06
C VAL A 124 4.80 -1.80 6.58
N LYS A 125 4.50 -0.52 6.29
CA LYS A 125 4.60 0.03 4.93
C LYS A 125 5.94 0.74 4.75
N LEU A 126 6.72 0.24 3.78
CA LEU A 126 8.03 0.74 3.38
C LEU A 126 7.95 1.31 1.96
N VAL A 127 8.97 2.03 1.53
CA VAL A 127 9.11 2.57 0.18
C VAL A 127 10.03 1.67 -0.64
N SER A 128 9.73 1.52 -1.93
CA SER A 128 10.63 0.94 -2.92
C SER A 128 11.83 1.87 -3.11
N GLU A 129 12.90 1.57 -2.43
CA GLU A 129 14.19 2.26 -2.51
C GLU A 129 15.34 1.28 -2.29
N VAL A 130 16.54 1.67 -2.66
CA VAL A 130 17.74 0.82 -2.50
C VAL A 130 17.94 0.46 -1.02
N GLY A 131 18.07 -0.84 -0.73
CA GLY A 131 18.24 -1.35 0.64
C GLY A 131 16.94 -1.70 1.34
N VAL A 132 15.77 -1.52 0.73
CA VAL A 132 14.46 -1.85 1.32
C VAL A 132 14.37 -3.31 1.75
N GLY A 133 15.02 -4.22 1.04
CA GLY A 133 15.07 -5.64 1.40
C GLY A 133 15.71 -5.87 2.77
N THR A 134 16.76 -5.12 3.12
CA THR A 134 17.39 -5.19 4.44
C THR A 134 16.44 -4.71 5.55
N VAL A 135 15.73 -3.61 5.30
CA VAL A 135 14.72 -3.10 6.24
C VAL A 135 13.58 -4.11 6.41
N ALA A 136 13.09 -4.70 5.31
CA ALA A 136 12.05 -5.73 5.35
C ALA A 136 12.49 -7.00 6.12
N ALA A 137 13.75 -7.39 6.02
CA ALA A 137 14.31 -8.48 6.83
C ALA A 137 14.29 -8.13 8.33
N GLY A 138 14.60 -6.88 8.68
CA GLY A 138 14.46 -6.36 10.04
C GLY A 138 13.02 -6.40 10.52
N VAL A 139 12.07 -5.94 9.70
CA VAL A 139 10.62 -5.96 9.97
C VAL A 139 10.13 -7.40 10.25
N SER A 140 10.57 -8.37 9.44
CA SER A 140 10.25 -9.78 9.65
C SER A 140 10.81 -10.33 10.97
N LYS A 141 12.02 -9.93 11.34
CA LYS A 141 12.64 -10.31 12.64
C LYS A 141 11.95 -9.61 13.82
N ALA A 142 11.40 -8.43 13.62
CA ALA A 142 10.61 -7.69 14.60
C ALA A 142 9.18 -8.23 14.80
N HIS A 143 8.86 -9.37 14.17
CA HIS A 143 7.59 -10.09 14.31
C HIS A 143 6.36 -9.37 13.70
N ALA A 144 6.55 -8.52 12.70
CA ALA A 144 5.43 -8.12 11.86
C ALA A 144 4.95 -9.30 11.01
N GLU A 145 3.64 -9.45 10.84
CA GLU A 145 3.03 -10.48 10.01
C GLU A 145 3.00 -10.10 8.51
N HIS A 146 3.19 -8.81 8.21
CA HIS A 146 3.01 -8.29 6.86
C HIS A 146 3.92 -7.09 6.59
N VAL A 147 4.47 -7.01 5.38
CA VAL A 147 5.20 -5.84 4.88
C VAL A 147 4.64 -5.39 3.54
N THR A 148 4.47 -4.10 3.36
CA THR A 148 4.07 -3.49 2.08
C THR A 148 5.25 -2.72 1.49
N ILE A 149 5.57 -3.00 0.24
CA ILE A 149 6.55 -2.25 -0.56
C ILE A 149 5.79 -1.31 -1.49
N SER A 150 5.97 -0.02 -1.28
CA SER A 150 5.22 1.02 -1.99
C SER A 150 6.05 1.63 -3.10
N GLY A 151 5.57 1.53 -4.34
CA GLY A 151 6.20 2.13 -5.52
C GLY A 151 5.87 3.60 -5.71
N ASP A 152 6.59 4.26 -6.61
CA ASP A 152 6.48 5.69 -6.95
C ASP A 152 5.10 6.11 -7.50
N GLU A 153 4.38 5.19 -8.13
CA GLU A 153 3.00 5.43 -8.60
C GLU A 153 1.93 5.30 -7.50
N ASP A 154 2.33 5.17 -6.23
CA ASP A 154 1.39 5.19 -5.10
C ASP A 154 0.57 6.50 -5.11
N GLY A 155 -0.69 6.37 -4.73
CA GLY A 155 -1.62 7.49 -4.70
C GLY A 155 -1.34 8.42 -3.51
N THR A 156 -1.28 9.73 -3.79
CA THR A 156 -1.25 10.73 -2.73
C THR A 156 -2.29 11.81 -2.98
N GLY A 157 -3.21 12.01 -2.04
CA GLY A 157 -4.21 13.07 -2.13
C GLY A 157 -3.65 14.48 -1.97
N ALA A 158 -2.35 14.66 -1.75
CA ALA A 158 -1.76 15.93 -1.33
C ALA A 158 -0.30 16.15 -1.76
N GLY A 159 0.32 15.23 -2.49
CA GLY A 159 1.71 15.40 -2.94
C GLY A 159 1.85 16.46 -4.04
N PRO A 160 2.88 17.32 -4.00
CA PRO A 160 3.18 18.22 -5.11
C PRO A 160 3.56 17.41 -6.37
N LEU A 161 3.29 18.00 -7.54
CA LEU A 161 3.51 17.34 -8.82
C LEU A 161 4.98 16.96 -9.04
N THR A 162 5.90 17.80 -8.60
CA THR A 162 7.35 17.57 -8.69
C THR A 162 7.78 16.29 -7.97
N SER A 163 7.24 16.03 -6.77
CA SER A 163 7.53 14.80 -6.02
C SER A 163 6.94 13.58 -6.70
N THR A 164 5.68 13.65 -7.11
CA THR A 164 4.97 12.51 -7.72
C THR A 164 5.48 12.15 -9.12
N GLN A 165 6.24 13.02 -9.77
CA GLN A 165 6.83 12.78 -11.09
C GLN A 165 8.31 12.40 -11.05
N ASN A 166 9.04 12.81 -10.02
CA ASN A 166 10.50 12.75 -10.04
C ASN A 166 11.13 12.03 -8.83
N ALA A 167 10.35 11.74 -7.80
CA ALA A 167 10.81 11.02 -6.62
C ALA A 167 10.31 9.57 -6.59
N GLY A 168 11.04 8.70 -5.89
CA GLY A 168 10.68 7.31 -5.73
C GLY A 168 11.22 6.40 -6.85
N SER A 169 11.01 5.11 -6.68
CA SER A 169 11.32 4.08 -7.67
C SER A 169 10.16 3.11 -7.82
N HIS A 170 10.14 2.38 -8.94
CA HIS A 170 9.06 1.43 -9.24
C HIS A 170 8.95 0.32 -8.18
N GLY A 171 7.72 -0.05 -7.85
CA GLY A 171 7.43 -1.05 -6.82
C GLY A 171 8.05 -2.41 -7.10
N GLU A 172 8.17 -2.78 -8.36
CA GLU A 172 8.76 -4.03 -8.83
C GLU A 172 10.22 -4.19 -8.40
N ILE A 173 11.00 -3.10 -8.40
CA ILE A 173 12.41 -3.12 -8.02
C ILE A 173 12.54 -3.44 -6.52
N GLY A 174 11.85 -2.68 -5.67
CA GLY A 174 11.89 -2.89 -4.23
C GLY A 174 11.26 -4.23 -3.81
N LEU A 175 10.23 -4.68 -4.54
CA LEU A 175 9.60 -5.98 -4.32
C LEU A 175 10.59 -7.12 -4.60
N ALA A 176 11.27 -7.09 -5.74
CA ALA A 176 12.25 -8.11 -6.14
C ALA A 176 13.42 -8.15 -5.13
N GLU A 177 13.95 -6.99 -4.73
CA GLU A 177 15.00 -6.90 -3.70
C GLU A 177 14.51 -7.49 -2.37
N THR A 178 13.29 -7.12 -1.94
CA THR A 178 12.70 -7.62 -0.69
C THR A 178 12.52 -9.13 -0.71
N HIS A 179 11.93 -9.67 -1.78
CA HIS A 179 11.71 -11.10 -1.92
C HIS A 179 13.03 -11.88 -1.86
N GLN A 180 14.02 -11.47 -2.66
CA GLN A 180 15.34 -12.12 -2.68
C GLN A 180 16.05 -12.06 -1.32
N THR A 181 15.99 -10.91 -0.64
CA THR A 181 16.61 -10.73 0.67
C THR A 181 15.95 -11.61 1.71
N LEU A 182 14.60 -11.68 1.74
CA LEU A 182 13.87 -12.55 2.65
C LEU A 182 14.16 -14.04 2.39
N VAL A 183 14.24 -14.47 1.13
CA VAL A 183 14.58 -15.85 0.76
C VAL A 183 16.01 -16.21 1.21
N ARG A 184 17.00 -15.37 0.90
CA ARG A 184 18.41 -15.58 1.28
C ARG A 184 18.62 -15.67 2.79
N ASN A 185 17.77 -15.03 3.57
CA ASN A 185 17.84 -15.02 5.04
C ASN A 185 16.88 -16.03 5.71
N ALA A 186 16.22 -16.91 4.95
CA ALA A 186 15.20 -17.85 5.45
C ALA A 186 14.05 -17.18 6.22
N LEU A 187 13.67 -15.96 5.81
CA LEU A 187 12.62 -15.16 6.44
C LEU A 187 11.33 -15.12 5.60
N ARG A 188 11.39 -15.51 4.31
CA ARG A 188 10.26 -15.34 3.38
C ARG A 188 8.97 -16.05 3.83
N GLY A 189 9.09 -17.20 4.46
CA GLY A 189 7.93 -17.94 4.98
C GLY A 189 7.33 -17.40 6.29
N ARG A 190 7.93 -16.33 6.86
CA ARG A 190 7.52 -15.77 8.15
C ARG A 190 6.65 -14.51 8.01
N ILE A 191 6.64 -13.91 6.83
CA ILE A 191 5.99 -12.62 6.59
C ILE A 191 5.33 -12.60 5.21
N ALA A 192 4.11 -12.08 5.13
CA ALA A 192 3.44 -11.82 3.87
C ALA A 192 3.97 -10.52 3.24
N VAL A 193 4.23 -10.55 1.93
CA VAL A 193 4.74 -9.40 1.17
C VAL A 193 3.65 -8.85 0.27
N GLN A 194 3.38 -7.56 0.39
CA GLN A 194 2.47 -6.82 -0.48
C GLN A 194 3.24 -5.81 -1.32
N VAL A 195 2.78 -5.59 -2.53
CA VAL A 195 3.21 -4.46 -3.36
C VAL A 195 2.04 -3.52 -3.61
N ASP A 196 2.29 -2.22 -3.62
CA ASP A 196 1.38 -1.19 -4.09
C ASP A 196 2.11 -0.12 -4.93
N GLY A 197 1.33 0.76 -5.56
CA GLY A 197 1.85 1.75 -6.50
C GLY A 197 1.89 1.20 -7.94
N GLY A 198 0.94 1.65 -8.76
CA GLY A 198 0.91 1.27 -10.18
C GLY A 198 0.13 0.00 -10.52
N ILE A 199 -0.38 -0.74 -9.57
CA ILE A 199 -1.18 -1.95 -9.82
C ILE A 199 -2.57 -1.58 -10.36
N ARG A 200 -2.87 -1.95 -11.62
CA ARG A 200 -4.09 -1.53 -12.34
C ARG A 200 -4.80 -2.68 -13.04
N THR A 201 -4.03 -3.67 -13.51
CA THR A 201 -4.49 -4.76 -14.37
C THR A 201 -4.13 -6.12 -13.76
N GLY A 202 -4.75 -7.18 -14.26
CA GLY A 202 -4.36 -8.55 -13.90
C GLY A 202 -2.93 -8.89 -14.30
N ARG A 203 -2.42 -8.26 -15.38
CA ARG A 203 -1.01 -8.40 -15.77
C ARG A 203 -0.06 -7.86 -14.71
N ASP A 204 -0.35 -6.70 -14.12
CA ASP A 204 0.48 -6.11 -13.05
C ASP A 204 0.48 -7.02 -11.82
N VAL A 205 -0.67 -7.61 -11.49
CA VAL A 205 -0.78 -8.60 -10.41
C VAL A 205 0.10 -9.82 -10.68
N VAL A 206 0.06 -10.36 -11.89
CA VAL A 206 0.88 -11.54 -12.28
C VAL A 206 2.37 -11.19 -12.22
N ILE A 207 2.80 -10.05 -12.74
CA ILE A 207 4.20 -9.60 -12.66
C ILE A 207 4.61 -9.47 -11.19
N GLY A 208 3.82 -8.81 -10.36
CA GLY A 208 4.12 -8.67 -8.93
C GLY A 208 4.20 -10.01 -8.20
N ALA A 209 3.33 -10.97 -8.53
CA ALA A 209 3.40 -12.32 -7.96
C ALA A 209 4.69 -13.05 -8.40
N LEU A 210 5.04 -13.01 -9.68
CA LEU A 210 6.30 -13.59 -10.19
C LEU A 210 7.53 -12.98 -9.53
N LEU A 211 7.47 -11.70 -9.13
CA LEU A 211 8.52 -11.01 -8.37
C LEU A 211 8.46 -11.24 -6.85
N GLY A 212 7.43 -11.93 -6.36
CA GLY A 212 7.37 -12.41 -4.98
C GLY A 212 6.31 -11.78 -4.09
N ALA A 213 5.30 -11.09 -4.62
CA ALA A 213 4.19 -10.57 -3.82
C ALA A 213 3.13 -11.63 -3.53
N ASP A 214 2.66 -11.68 -2.28
CA ASP A 214 1.48 -12.47 -1.87
C ASP A 214 0.19 -11.65 -1.97
N LYS A 215 0.28 -10.32 -1.82
CA LYS A 215 -0.85 -9.39 -1.73
C LYS A 215 -0.59 -8.15 -2.60
N PHE A 216 -1.69 -7.50 -2.99
CA PHE A 216 -1.66 -6.37 -3.91
C PHE A 216 -2.52 -5.23 -3.38
N GLY A 217 -1.95 -4.01 -3.39
CA GLY A 217 -2.64 -2.80 -3.00
C GLY A 217 -3.11 -2.01 -4.22
N PHE A 218 -4.41 -1.74 -4.29
CA PHE A 218 -5.02 -0.93 -5.34
C PHE A 218 -5.36 0.45 -4.80
N GLY A 219 -5.01 1.48 -5.55
CA GLY A 219 -5.36 2.85 -5.23
C GLY A 219 -6.74 3.26 -5.79
N THR A 220 -6.96 4.55 -5.83
CA THR A 220 -8.23 5.15 -6.31
C THR A 220 -8.52 4.88 -7.79
N ILE A 221 -7.61 4.27 -8.53
CA ILE A 221 -7.86 3.79 -9.90
C ILE A 221 -9.04 2.80 -9.93
N ALA A 222 -9.16 1.95 -8.91
CA ALA A 222 -10.26 1.03 -8.73
C ALA A 222 -11.61 1.74 -8.46
N LEU A 223 -11.58 3.06 -8.26
CA LEU A 223 -12.72 3.96 -8.06
C LEU A 223 -12.84 4.99 -9.18
N GLY A 224 -12.35 4.71 -10.39
CA GLY A 224 -12.47 5.58 -11.55
C GLY A 224 -11.55 6.81 -11.55
N CYS A 225 -10.45 6.80 -10.79
CA CYS A 225 -9.45 7.87 -10.85
C CYS A 225 -8.78 7.91 -12.22
N ILE A 226 -8.75 9.10 -12.85
CA ILE A 226 -8.12 9.34 -14.16
C ILE A 226 -6.65 9.73 -14.07
N MET A 227 -6.05 9.67 -12.91
CA MET A 227 -4.62 9.90 -12.64
C MET A 227 -4.08 11.26 -13.11
N MET A 228 -4.89 12.32 -13.02
CA MET A 228 -4.44 13.68 -13.34
C MET A 228 -3.28 14.20 -12.47
N ARG A 229 -3.04 13.60 -11.32
CA ARG A 229 -1.98 13.97 -10.36
C ARG A 229 -2.06 15.42 -9.84
N LYS A 230 -3.24 16.07 -9.92
CA LYS A 230 -3.52 17.41 -9.37
C LYS A 230 -4.34 17.39 -8.09
N CYS A 231 -4.32 16.30 -7.35
CA CYS A 231 -5.12 16.12 -6.13
C CYS A 231 -4.81 17.17 -5.05
N HIS A 232 -3.56 17.65 -4.99
CA HIS A 232 -3.14 18.69 -4.05
C HIS A 232 -3.86 20.03 -4.25
N LEU A 233 -4.38 20.30 -5.44
CA LEU A 233 -5.13 21.53 -5.76
C LEU A 233 -6.61 21.49 -5.36
N ASN A 234 -7.10 20.35 -4.85
CA ASN A 234 -8.52 20.14 -4.52
C ASN A 234 -9.49 20.25 -5.73
N THR A 235 -8.99 20.06 -6.94
CA THR A 235 -9.71 20.25 -8.21
C THR A 235 -9.98 18.94 -8.96
N CYS A 236 -10.11 17.81 -8.24
CA CYS A 236 -10.35 16.52 -8.86
C CYS A 236 -11.67 16.49 -9.66
N PRO A 237 -11.62 16.33 -11.00
CA PRO A 237 -12.81 16.41 -11.83
C PRO A 237 -13.73 15.19 -11.69
N VAL A 238 -13.23 14.07 -11.20
CA VAL A 238 -14.01 12.85 -10.90
C VAL A 238 -14.56 12.84 -9.47
N GLY A 239 -14.23 13.82 -8.64
CA GLY A 239 -14.78 13.93 -7.28
C GLY A 239 -14.15 13.01 -6.22
N VAL A 240 -13.29 12.05 -6.60
CA VAL A 240 -12.76 11.04 -5.68
C VAL A 240 -11.71 11.57 -4.69
N ALA A 241 -10.93 12.60 -5.08
CA ALA A 241 -9.82 13.12 -4.28
C ALA A 241 -9.94 14.63 -4.01
N THR A 242 -11.14 15.10 -3.76
CA THR A 242 -11.41 16.52 -3.46
C THR A 242 -12.30 16.66 -2.23
N GLN A 243 -12.22 17.81 -1.55
CA GLN A 243 -13.13 18.22 -0.48
C GLN A 243 -14.13 19.29 -0.96
N ASP A 244 -14.04 19.75 -2.22
CA ASP A 244 -15.01 20.67 -2.80
C ASP A 244 -16.40 20.01 -2.88
N PRO A 245 -17.46 20.57 -2.26
CA PRO A 245 -18.77 19.94 -2.21
C PRO A 245 -19.42 19.79 -3.60
N LYS A 246 -19.10 20.66 -4.56
CA LYS A 246 -19.62 20.58 -5.93
C LYS A 246 -18.94 19.45 -6.70
N LEU A 247 -17.62 19.36 -6.61
CA LEU A 247 -16.86 18.32 -7.29
C LEU A 247 -17.11 16.92 -6.68
N ARG A 248 -17.30 16.81 -5.37
CA ARG A 248 -17.66 15.54 -4.72
C ARG A 248 -18.96 14.93 -5.25
N LYS A 249 -19.91 15.76 -5.69
CA LYS A 249 -21.16 15.27 -6.30
C LYS A 249 -20.96 14.61 -7.67
N LEU A 250 -19.81 14.81 -8.30
CA LEU A 250 -19.46 14.19 -9.57
C LEU A 250 -18.98 12.74 -9.41
N PHE A 251 -18.71 12.29 -8.18
CA PHE A 251 -18.28 10.92 -7.91
C PHE A 251 -19.47 9.96 -8.05
N PRO A 252 -19.55 9.15 -9.13
CA PRO A 252 -20.73 8.34 -9.46
C PRO A 252 -20.66 6.94 -8.86
N GLU A 253 -19.55 6.58 -8.21
CA GLU A 253 -19.25 5.21 -7.89
C GLU A 253 -20.16 4.64 -6.80
N GLN A 254 -20.53 3.38 -7.02
CA GLN A 254 -21.26 2.54 -6.07
C GLN A 254 -20.34 1.39 -5.60
N PRO A 255 -20.58 0.83 -4.41
CA PRO A 255 -19.80 -0.32 -3.92
C PRO A 255 -19.74 -1.49 -4.92
N GLU A 256 -20.81 -1.68 -5.68
CA GLU A 256 -20.94 -2.73 -6.70
C GLU A 256 -19.94 -2.55 -7.86
N HIS A 257 -19.60 -1.32 -8.23
CA HIS A 257 -18.58 -1.06 -9.26
C HIS A 257 -17.21 -1.59 -8.82
N LEU A 258 -16.84 -1.34 -7.57
CA LEU A 258 -15.59 -1.88 -7.01
C LEU A 258 -15.62 -3.42 -6.92
N VAL A 259 -16.74 -4.00 -6.50
CA VAL A 259 -16.90 -5.47 -6.46
C VAL A 259 -16.69 -6.05 -7.85
N ASN A 260 -17.38 -5.52 -8.87
CA ASN A 260 -17.24 -5.98 -10.25
C ASN A 260 -15.83 -5.80 -10.79
N PHE A 261 -15.18 -4.66 -10.51
CA PHE A 261 -13.79 -4.42 -10.91
C PHE A 261 -12.86 -5.52 -10.36
N MET A 262 -13.00 -5.90 -9.09
CA MET A 262 -12.16 -6.93 -8.49
C MET A 262 -12.42 -8.33 -9.08
N PHE A 263 -13.67 -8.64 -9.44
CA PHE A 263 -13.98 -9.90 -10.14
C PHE A 263 -13.37 -9.93 -11.56
N PHE A 264 -13.50 -8.86 -12.34
CA PHE A 264 -12.89 -8.77 -13.67
C PHE A 264 -11.37 -8.85 -13.61
N LEU A 265 -10.78 -8.18 -12.63
CA LEU A 265 -9.33 -8.26 -12.39
C LEU A 265 -8.89 -9.69 -12.07
N ALA A 266 -9.61 -10.38 -11.18
CA ALA A 266 -9.31 -11.76 -10.83
C ALA A 266 -9.44 -12.71 -12.04
N GLU A 267 -10.42 -12.46 -12.93
CA GLU A 267 -10.57 -13.22 -14.17
C GLU A 267 -9.40 -13.00 -15.13
N GLU A 268 -8.95 -11.75 -15.30
CA GLU A 268 -7.76 -11.43 -16.12
C GLU A 268 -6.50 -12.12 -15.57
N VAL A 269 -6.34 -12.14 -14.22
CA VAL A 269 -5.26 -12.89 -13.57
C VAL A 269 -5.36 -14.38 -13.88
N ARG A 270 -6.57 -14.96 -13.74
CA ARG A 270 -6.81 -16.39 -14.01
C ARG A 270 -6.48 -16.78 -15.45
N GLU A 271 -6.88 -15.95 -16.44
CA GLU A 271 -6.57 -16.17 -17.84
C GLU A 271 -5.05 -16.12 -18.12
N THR A 272 -4.36 -15.17 -17.51
CA THR A 272 -2.92 -15.02 -17.66
C THR A 272 -2.17 -16.19 -17.01
N MET A 273 -2.58 -16.61 -15.82
CA MET A 273 -2.06 -17.80 -15.13
C MET A 273 -2.22 -19.05 -15.99
N ALA A 274 -3.39 -19.23 -16.63
CA ALA A 274 -3.65 -20.38 -17.51
C ALA A 274 -2.70 -20.39 -18.71
N LYS A 275 -2.44 -19.24 -19.32
CA LYS A 275 -1.47 -19.10 -20.44
C LYS A 275 -0.03 -19.43 -19.99
N LEU A 276 0.32 -19.11 -18.74
CA LEU A 276 1.64 -19.42 -18.16
C LEU A 276 1.74 -20.86 -17.59
N GLY A 277 0.63 -21.60 -17.53
CA GLY A 277 0.57 -22.98 -17.05
C GLY A 277 0.43 -23.13 -15.54
N PHE A 278 0.11 -22.06 -14.80
CA PHE A 278 -0.11 -22.12 -13.35
C PHE A 278 -1.57 -22.47 -13.02
N ARG A 279 -1.75 -23.42 -12.08
CA ARG A 279 -3.09 -23.82 -11.60
C ARG A 279 -3.48 -23.11 -10.31
N ARG A 280 -2.51 -22.77 -9.48
CA ARG A 280 -2.72 -22.08 -8.21
C ARG A 280 -1.90 -20.78 -8.22
N PHE A 281 -2.46 -19.75 -7.59
CA PHE A 281 -1.78 -18.45 -7.49
C PHE A 281 -0.46 -18.57 -6.72
N ASP A 282 -0.47 -19.33 -5.62
CA ASP A 282 0.72 -19.51 -4.77
C ASP A 282 1.90 -20.16 -5.51
N ASP A 283 1.62 -21.01 -6.51
CA ASP A 283 2.66 -21.66 -7.31
C ASP A 283 3.44 -20.68 -8.21
N MET A 284 2.89 -19.48 -8.42
CA MET A 284 3.48 -18.44 -9.26
C MET A 284 4.41 -17.51 -8.47
N ILE A 285 4.25 -17.44 -7.14
CA ILE A 285 4.96 -16.47 -6.31
C ILE A 285 6.48 -16.71 -6.36
N GLY A 286 7.21 -15.68 -6.81
CA GLY A 286 8.67 -15.72 -6.87
C GLY A 286 9.25 -16.47 -8.09
N GLN A 287 8.42 -16.89 -9.06
CA GLN A 287 8.85 -17.56 -10.30
C GLN A 287 9.31 -16.54 -11.36
N SER A 288 10.30 -15.72 -11.02
CA SER A 288 10.78 -14.62 -11.86
C SER A 288 11.43 -15.08 -13.16
N ASP A 289 11.83 -16.34 -13.28
CA ASP A 289 12.33 -16.98 -14.52
C ASP A 289 11.26 -17.05 -15.64
N ARG A 290 9.99 -16.81 -15.30
CA ARG A 290 8.89 -16.72 -16.27
C ARG A 290 8.75 -15.33 -16.90
N LEU A 291 9.50 -14.33 -16.42
CA LEU A 291 9.52 -12.99 -17.00
C LEU A 291 10.54 -12.92 -18.15
N ASP A 292 10.08 -12.50 -19.32
CA ASP A 292 10.96 -12.24 -20.46
C ASP A 292 11.40 -10.76 -20.44
N MET A 293 12.71 -10.56 -20.27
CA MET A 293 13.34 -9.24 -20.17
C MET A 293 13.98 -8.76 -21.48
N HIS A 294 13.93 -9.56 -22.56
CA HIS A 294 14.69 -9.27 -23.78
C HIS A 294 14.45 -7.88 -24.37
N GLN A 295 13.20 -7.40 -24.38
CA GLN A 295 12.89 -6.06 -24.90
C GLN A 295 13.39 -4.91 -24.01
N ALA A 296 13.57 -5.15 -22.71
CA ALA A 296 14.07 -4.14 -21.77
C ALA A 296 15.61 -4.02 -21.81
N ILE A 297 16.33 -5.09 -22.15
CA ILE A 297 17.80 -5.15 -22.16
C ILE A 297 18.41 -4.21 -23.22
N GLU A 298 17.68 -3.91 -24.29
CA GLU A 298 18.14 -3.00 -25.35
C GLU A 298 18.20 -1.53 -24.89
N HIS A 299 17.47 -1.18 -23.85
CA HIS A 299 17.50 0.19 -23.31
C HIS A 299 18.73 0.41 -22.43
N GLU A 300 19.54 1.44 -22.73
CA GLU A 300 20.80 1.73 -22.05
C GLU A 300 20.67 1.76 -20.50
N LYS A 301 19.60 2.36 -19.96
CA LYS A 301 19.31 2.43 -18.52
C LYS A 301 18.89 1.10 -17.90
N ALA A 302 18.43 0.14 -18.70
CA ALA A 302 17.98 -1.16 -18.23
C ALA A 302 19.09 -2.22 -18.18
N ARG A 303 20.21 -1.99 -18.88
CA ARG A 303 21.33 -2.95 -18.96
C ARG A 303 21.90 -3.39 -17.61
N GLY A 304 21.90 -2.51 -16.63
CA GLY A 304 22.36 -2.82 -15.27
C GLY A 304 21.33 -3.51 -14.37
N LEU A 305 20.06 -3.59 -14.78
CA LEU A 305 18.97 -4.17 -13.99
C LEU A 305 18.66 -5.62 -14.41
N CYS A 306 19.15 -6.06 -15.56
CA CYS A 306 18.71 -7.27 -16.26
C CYS A 306 19.71 -8.43 -16.22
N GLU A 307 20.77 -8.41 -15.42
CA GLU A 307 21.58 -9.61 -15.20
C GLU A 307 20.89 -10.53 -14.18
N PRO A 308 20.27 -11.65 -14.60
CA PRO A 308 19.94 -12.69 -13.66
C PRO A 308 21.27 -13.19 -13.10
N GLN A 309 21.54 -13.01 -11.82
CA GLN A 309 22.58 -13.79 -11.18
C GLN A 309 22.17 -15.25 -11.34
N ALA A 310 22.73 -15.90 -12.34
CA ALA A 310 22.63 -17.34 -12.49
C ALA A 310 23.10 -17.94 -11.17
N SER A 311 22.14 -18.47 -10.41
CA SER A 311 22.44 -19.37 -9.31
C SER A 311 23.11 -20.59 -9.90
N LYS A 312 24.43 -20.56 -9.99
CA LYS A 312 25.20 -21.80 -10.07
C LYS A 312 24.97 -22.49 -8.73
N ALA A 313 23.96 -23.33 -8.70
CA ALA A 313 23.91 -24.43 -7.79
C ALA A 313 25.17 -25.27 -8.11
N GLN A 314 26.20 -25.09 -7.32
CA GLN A 314 27.30 -26.05 -7.30
C GLN A 314 26.84 -27.22 -6.45
N SER A 315 26.81 -28.37 -7.12
CA SER A 315 26.71 -29.73 -6.63
C SER A 315 27.43 -29.98 -5.32
#